data_c96bffcf5dc4c7e47a8fa505af7a31fb
#
_entry.id   c96bffcf5dc4c7e47a8fa505af7a31fb
#
_cell.length_a   1.000
_cell.length_b   1.000
_cell.length_c   1.000
_cell.angle_alpha   90.00
_cell.angle_beta   90.00
_cell.angle_gamma   90.00
#
_symmetry.space_group_name_H-M   'P 1'
#
loop_
_entity.id
_entity.type
_entity.pdbx_description
1 polymer ?
#
loop_
_entity_poly.entity_id
_entity_poly.type
_entity_poly.pdbx_seq_one_letter_code
_entity_poly.pdbx_strand_id
1 'polypeptide(L)'
;MELKSEQTMQLKTVSTRRVPVRYYEGGSGKRLVFLHGAGRLDDDLPFLNALAEKFHVYAPLIPGYGDSDECPDLRDMLDFTLHTWDVVDALGVQDPILVGLSMGGMIAAEMAAIAPNDVSRLALIAPAGLWLDEHPIADIFALMPYELPHYLFYDEEDGKRRMTPDGDMSDPKFLQGFLVQNARQLGAASKILFPIPERGLASRLYRVKAKTVLIWGACDRLIPVAYAHAFQRAIAGARLVVIPEAGHMAPFEKTADVVGAIAGLR
;
A
#
# COMPACT_ATOMS: atom_id res chain seq x y z
N MET A 1 -2.99 9.35 36.05
CA MET A 1 -3.49 9.08 34.67
C MET A 1 -2.45 9.70 33.74
N GLU A 2 -1.40 8.91 33.42
CA GLU A 2 -0.35 9.36 32.52
C GLU A 2 -0.96 9.57 31.13
N LEU A 3 -0.79 10.79 30.61
CA LEU A 3 -1.05 11.11 29.21
C LEU A 3 -0.16 10.20 28.38
N LYS A 4 -0.72 9.17 27.73
CA LYS A 4 -0.03 8.48 26.66
C LYS A 4 0.40 9.56 25.66
N SER A 5 1.71 9.78 25.53
CA SER A 5 2.25 10.61 24.46
C SER A 5 1.67 10.06 23.15
N GLU A 6 0.96 10.89 22.42
CA GLU A 6 0.57 10.57 21.04
C GLU A 6 1.87 10.23 20.30
N GLN A 7 2.05 8.95 20.02
CA GLN A 7 3.19 8.48 19.23
C GLN A 7 2.92 8.88 17.77
N THR A 8 3.23 10.12 17.46
CA THR A 8 3.04 10.69 16.13
C THR A 8 4.12 10.14 15.21
N MET A 9 3.71 9.67 14.03
CA MET A 9 4.63 9.26 12.97
C MET A 9 5.55 10.44 12.59
N GLN A 10 6.85 10.19 12.53
CA GLN A 10 7.86 11.20 12.20
C GLN A 10 8.35 10.97 10.78
N LEU A 11 8.39 12.04 9.98
CA LEU A 11 8.93 12.01 8.64
C LEU A 11 10.46 12.17 8.68
N LYS A 12 11.16 11.17 8.13
CA LYS A 12 12.63 11.06 8.10
C LYS A 12 13.12 10.81 6.67
N THR A 13 14.43 10.78 6.50
CA THR A 13 15.07 10.44 5.22
C THR A 13 16.14 9.38 5.44
N VAL A 14 16.20 8.40 4.54
CA VAL A 14 17.27 7.41 4.47
C VAL A 14 17.93 7.47 3.09
N SER A 15 19.25 7.34 3.07
CA SER A 15 20.01 7.27 1.81
C SER A 15 20.03 5.83 1.30
N THR A 16 19.63 5.63 0.06
CA THR A 16 19.78 4.36 -0.64
C THR A 16 20.86 4.47 -1.70
N ARG A 17 21.17 3.34 -2.37
CA ARG A 17 22.12 3.31 -3.48
C ARG A 17 21.68 4.18 -4.67
N ARG A 18 20.35 4.33 -4.89
CA ARG A 18 19.78 5.01 -6.06
C ARG A 18 19.39 6.45 -5.78
N VAL A 19 18.57 6.67 -4.75
CA VAL A 19 17.97 7.96 -4.42
C VAL A 19 17.68 8.03 -2.92
N PRO A 20 17.79 9.21 -2.27
CA PRO A 20 17.29 9.39 -0.91
C PRO A 20 15.80 9.14 -0.86
N VAL A 21 15.35 8.38 0.16
CA VAL A 21 13.94 8.03 0.33
C VAL A 21 13.42 8.64 1.62
N ARG A 22 12.31 9.36 1.54
CA ARG A 22 11.58 9.83 2.71
C ARG A 22 10.71 8.69 3.25
N TYR A 23 10.58 8.62 4.56
CA TYR A 23 9.76 7.60 5.21
C TYR A 23 9.19 8.10 6.51
N TYR A 24 8.01 7.61 6.87
CA TYR A 24 7.45 7.81 8.20
C TYR A 24 7.93 6.71 9.14
N GLU A 25 8.26 7.08 10.38
CA GLU A 25 8.67 6.16 11.43
C GLU A 25 7.95 6.48 12.74
N GLY A 26 7.47 5.45 13.44
CA GLY A 26 6.83 5.61 14.74
C GLY A 26 6.53 4.29 15.42
N GLY A 27 6.12 4.38 16.69
CA GLY A 27 5.78 3.20 17.48
C GLY A 27 6.99 2.46 18.07
N SER A 28 6.74 1.25 18.56
CA SER A 28 7.76 0.39 19.18
C SER A 28 7.37 -1.09 19.06
N GLY A 29 8.31 -1.98 19.36
CA GLY A 29 8.07 -3.42 19.34
C GLY A 29 8.51 -4.10 18.05
N LYS A 30 7.71 -5.04 17.51
CA LYS A 30 8.06 -5.75 16.28
C LYS A 30 8.12 -4.78 15.11
N ARG A 31 9.16 -4.90 14.29
CA ARG A 31 9.35 -4.04 13.11
C ARG A 31 8.36 -4.40 12.03
N LEU A 32 7.75 -3.39 11.46
CA LEU A 32 6.77 -3.48 10.38
C LEU A 32 7.14 -2.49 9.28
N VAL A 33 7.23 -2.95 8.06
CA VAL A 33 7.39 -2.11 6.88
C VAL A 33 6.06 -2.04 6.14
N PHE A 34 5.51 -0.84 5.99
CA PHE A 34 4.27 -0.59 5.27
C PHE A 34 4.54 0.02 3.91
N LEU A 35 4.03 -0.61 2.86
CA LEU A 35 4.10 -0.13 1.48
C LEU A 35 2.73 0.38 1.05
N HIS A 36 2.66 1.67 0.71
CA HIS A 36 1.42 2.37 0.39
C HIS A 36 0.84 2.00 -0.98
N GLY A 37 -0.44 2.29 -1.20
CA GLY A 37 -1.12 2.13 -2.47
C GLY A 37 -0.75 3.23 -3.49
N ALA A 38 -1.54 3.32 -4.57
CA ALA A 38 -1.37 4.36 -5.59
C ALA A 38 -1.80 5.76 -5.13
N GLY A 39 -2.45 5.87 -3.96
CA GLY A 39 -2.82 7.13 -3.32
C GLY A 39 -1.63 7.79 -2.58
N ARG A 40 -1.91 8.91 -1.91
CA ARG A 40 -0.92 9.64 -1.11
C ARG A 40 -0.67 8.93 0.21
N LEU A 41 0.60 8.76 0.58
CA LEU A 41 0.94 8.16 1.88
C LEU A 41 0.54 9.05 3.08
N ASP A 42 0.52 10.37 2.88
CA ASP A 42 0.08 11.30 3.93
C ASP A 42 -1.38 11.05 4.35
N ASP A 43 -2.21 10.59 3.42
CA ASP A 43 -3.60 10.22 3.69
C ASP A 43 -3.67 8.93 4.54
N ASP A 44 -2.62 8.10 4.53
CA ASP A 44 -2.49 6.87 5.32
C ASP A 44 -2.08 7.13 6.79
N LEU A 45 -1.71 8.35 7.19
CA LEU A 45 -1.22 8.65 8.53
C LEU A 45 -2.13 8.18 9.67
N PRO A 46 -3.47 8.32 9.63
CA PRO A 46 -4.33 7.78 10.68
C PRO A 46 -4.19 6.26 10.84
N PHE A 47 -4.05 5.52 9.74
CA PHE A 47 -3.82 4.09 9.76
C PHE A 47 -2.42 3.74 10.27
N LEU A 48 -1.39 4.49 9.84
CA LEU A 48 -0.02 4.31 10.33
C LEU A 48 0.10 4.56 11.83
N ASN A 49 -0.59 5.57 12.37
CA ASN A 49 -0.65 5.83 13.81
C ASN A 49 -1.29 4.65 14.55
N ALA A 50 -2.37 4.08 14.03
CA ALA A 50 -3.01 2.90 14.63
C ALA A 50 -2.11 1.64 14.58
N LEU A 51 -1.31 1.47 13.53
CA LEU A 51 -0.27 0.43 13.47
C LEU A 51 0.84 0.70 14.50
N ALA A 52 1.26 1.95 14.66
CA ALA A 52 2.32 2.36 15.60
C ALA A 52 1.97 2.12 17.07
N GLU A 53 0.70 1.99 17.41
CA GLU A 53 0.27 1.54 18.76
C GLU A 53 0.73 0.10 19.09
N LYS A 54 0.99 -0.73 18.07
CA LYS A 54 1.31 -2.15 18.23
C LYS A 54 2.66 -2.57 17.66
N PHE A 55 3.21 -1.77 16.76
CA PHE A 55 4.42 -2.10 16.01
C PHE A 55 5.38 -0.93 15.95
N HIS A 56 6.65 -1.21 15.69
CA HIS A 56 7.59 -0.19 15.20
C HIS A 56 7.45 -0.10 13.69
N VAL A 57 6.81 0.94 13.22
CA VAL A 57 6.38 1.12 11.82
C VAL A 57 7.41 1.93 11.04
N TYR A 58 7.76 1.45 9.87
CA TYR A 58 8.51 2.13 8.83
C TYR A 58 7.64 2.19 7.56
N ALA A 59 7.33 3.36 7.08
CA ALA A 59 6.50 3.54 5.90
C ALA A 59 7.23 4.42 4.86
N PRO A 60 8.04 3.81 3.97
CA PRO A 60 8.76 4.55 2.93
C PRO A 60 7.78 5.07 1.86
N LEU A 61 8.05 6.31 1.41
CA LEU A 61 7.41 6.84 0.21
C LEU A 61 8.10 6.25 -1.02
N ILE A 62 7.29 5.73 -1.93
CA ILE A 62 7.79 5.29 -3.24
C ILE A 62 8.33 6.51 -3.99
N PRO A 63 9.49 6.42 -4.68
CA PRO A 63 10.04 7.51 -5.48
C PRO A 63 9.01 8.10 -6.45
N GLY A 64 8.90 9.46 -6.45
CA GLY A 64 7.88 10.19 -7.20
C GLY A 64 6.59 10.50 -6.42
N TYR A 65 6.46 10.01 -5.18
CA TYR A 65 5.34 10.33 -4.29
C TYR A 65 5.69 11.41 -3.27
N GLY A 66 4.71 12.25 -2.98
CA GLY A 66 4.88 13.38 -2.05
C GLY A 66 6.05 14.26 -2.47
N ASP A 67 6.90 14.59 -1.49
CA ASP A 67 8.14 15.34 -1.71
C ASP A 67 9.36 14.43 -2.01
N SER A 68 9.15 13.14 -2.28
CA SER A 68 10.25 12.25 -2.66
C SER A 68 10.72 12.53 -4.07
N ASP A 69 12.03 12.47 -4.26
CA ASP A 69 12.63 12.61 -5.58
C ASP A 69 12.18 11.47 -6.52
N GLU A 70 12.07 11.79 -7.80
CA GLU A 70 11.91 10.77 -8.83
C GLU A 70 13.24 10.04 -9.06
N CYS A 71 13.14 8.75 -9.36
CA CYS A 71 14.28 7.96 -9.78
C CYS A 71 14.03 7.42 -11.21
N PRO A 72 14.64 8.05 -12.23
CA PRO A 72 14.45 7.64 -13.62
C PRO A 72 14.88 6.19 -13.91
N ASP A 73 15.79 5.65 -13.11
CA ASP A 73 16.28 4.28 -13.24
C ASP A 73 15.26 3.22 -12.76
N LEU A 74 14.20 3.64 -12.06
CA LEU A 74 13.08 2.76 -11.71
C LEU A 74 12.08 2.76 -12.86
N ARG A 75 12.11 1.73 -13.68
CA ARG A 75 11.36 1.64 -14.94
C ARG A 75 10.20 0.67 -14.90
N ASP A 76 10.33 -0.38 -14.09
CA ASP A 76 9.36 -1.47 -14.02
C ASP A 76 9.21 -2.05 -12.61
N MET A 77 8.32 -3.03 -12.49
CA MET A 77 8.00 -3.69 -11.23
C MET A 77 9.23 -4.32 -10.54
N LEU A 78 10.15 -4.88 -11.31
CA LEU A 78 11.37 -5.49 -10.74
C LEU A 78 12.29 -4.42 -10.14
N ASP A 79 12.49 -3.31 -10.87
CA ASP A 79 13.30 -2.19 -10.37
C ASP A 79 12.73 -1.63 -9.05
N PHE A 80 11.40 -1.45 -8.96
CA PHE A 80 10.75 -0.99 -7.72
C PHE A 80 10.85 -2.02 -6.60
N THR A 81 10.72 -3.31 -6.90
CA THR A 81 10.86 -4.39 -5.91
C THR A 81 12.27 -4.43 -5.32
N LEU A 82 13.29 -4.38 -6.16
CA LEU A 82 14.70 -4.39 -5.72
C LEU A 82 15.05 -3.09 -4.97
N HIS A 83 14.58 -1.94 -5.45
CA HIS A 83 14.76 -0.68 -4.74
C HIS A 83 14.10 -0.68 -3.36
N THR A 84 12.93 -1.31 -3.22
CA THR A 84 12.27 -1.43 -1.91
C THR A 84 13.10 -2.29 -0.95
N TRP A 85 13.77 -3.34 -1.44
CA TRP A 85 14.76 -4.08 -0.65
C TRP A 85 15.95 -3.21 -0.26
N ASP A 86 16.51 -2.40 -1.18
CA ASP A 86 17.58 -1.44 -0.86
C ASP A 86 17.15 -0.47 0.25
N VAL A 87 15.87 -0.06 0.28
CA VAL A 87 15.31 0.79 1.35
C VAL A 87 15.26 0.04 2.68
N VAL A 88 14.74 -1.19 2.70
CA VAL A 88 14.66 -2.04 3.92
C VAL A 88 16.05 -2.27 4.51
N ASP A 89 17.03 -2.55 3.65
CA ASP A 89 18.45 -2.73 4.06
C ASP A 89 19.04 -1.44 4.62
N ALA A 90 18.81 -0.29 3.96
CA ALA A 90 19.30 1.01 4.41
C ALA A 90 18.67 1.46 5.75
N LEU A 91 17.43 1.04 6.03
CA LEU A 91 16.77 1.25 7.32
C LEU A 91 17.30 0.31 8.41
N GLY A 92 18.12 -0.69 8.08
CA GLY A 92 18.61 -1.70 9.01
C GLY A 92 17.51 -2.59 9.61
N VAL A 93 16.41 -2.77 8.88
CA VAL A 93 15.24 -3.53 9.34
C VAL A 93 15.42 -5.00 8.95
N GLN A 94 15.61 -5.86 9.93
CA GLN A 94 15.74 -7.31 9.74
C GLN A 94 14.43 -8.00 10.09
N ASP A 95 14.04 -8.98 9.29
CA ASP A 95 12.82 -9.81 9.41
C ASP A 95 11.55 -8.97 9.73
N PRO A 96 11.21 -7.96 8.91
CA PRO A 96 10.02 -7.17 9.15
C PRO A 96 8.73 -7.97 8.95
N ILE A 97 7.66 -7.54 9.62
CA ILE A 97 6.33 -7.83 9.09
C ILE A 97 6.17 -6.94 7.86
N LEU A 98 6.11 -7.53 6.69
CA LEU A 98 5.92 -6.79 5.45
C LEU A 98 4.43 -6.62 5.19
N VAL A 99 3.98 -5.38 5.10
CA VAL A 99 2.57 -5.02 4.89
C VAL A 99 2.45 -4.19 3.64
N GLY A 100 1.54 -4.53 2.75
CA GLY A 100 1.32 -3.73 1.54
C GLY A 100 -0.15 -3.56 1.22
N LEU A 101 -0.53 -2.34 0.84
CA LEU A 101 -1.87 -1.98 0.38
C LEU A 101 -1.88 -1.85 -1.14
N SER A 102 -2.80 -2.53 -1.83
CA SER A 102 -3.04 -2.34 -3.27
C SER A 102 -1.74 -2.46 -4.10
N MET A 103 -1.27 -1.39 -4.73
CA MET A 103 0.02 -1.31 -5.42
C MET A 103 1.20 -1.72 -4.51
N GLY A 104 1.25 -1.21 -3.27
CA GLY A 104 2.25 -1.63 -2.28
C GLY A 104 2.12 -3.09 -1.91
N GLY A 105 0.91 -3.65 -1.95
CA GLY A 105 0.65 -5.08 -1.78
C GLY A 105 1.24 -5.93 -2.91
N MET A 106 1.18 -5.45 -4.15
CA MET A 106 1.85 -6.07 -5.29
C MET A 106 3.37 -6.07 -5.10
N ILE A 107 3.96 -4.93 -4.68
CA ILE A 107 5.40 -4.84 -4.39
C ILE A 107 5.77 -5.81 -3.27
N ALA A 108 5.02 -5.83 -2.17
CA ALA A 108 5.26 -6.73 -1.04
C ALA A 108 5.22 -8.22 -1.43
N ALA A 109 4.26 -8.59 -2.29
CA ALA A 109 4.15 -9.95 -2.80
C ALA A 109 5.33 -10.35 -3.69
N GLU A 110 5.78 -9.45 -4.57
CA GLU A 110 6.99 -9.66 -5.39
C GLU A 110 8.24 -9.77 -4.51
N MET A 111 8.41 -8.90 -3.51
CA MET A 111 9.52 -8.98 -2.55
C MET A 111 9.58 -10.35 -1.89
N ALA A 112 8.43 -10.83 -1.39
CA ALA A 112 8.34 -12.13 -0.73
C ALA A 112 8.54 -13.32 -1.69
N ALA A 113 8.17 -13.18 -2.96
CA ALA A 113 8.37 -14.22 -3.97
C ALA A 113 9.82 -14.28 -4.47
N ILE A 114 10.50 -13.13 -4.60
CA ILE A 114 11.90 -13.04 -5.07
C ILE A 114 12.85 -13.48 -3.97
N ALA A 115 12.63 -13.02 -2.72
CA ALA A 115 13.46 -13.32 -1.56
C ALA A 115 12.66 -14.05 -0.46
N PRO A 116 12.23 -15.31 -0.71
CA PRO A 116 11.28 -16.02 0.15
C PRO A 116 11.81 -16.40 1.53
N ASN A 117 13.11 -16.28 1.76
CA ASN A 117 13.72 -16.57 3.06
C ASN A 117 13.91 -15.29 3.91
N ASP A 118 13.72 -14.12 3.33
CA ASP A 118 13.97 -12.83 3.99
C ASP A 118 12.66 -12.19 4.51
N VAL A 119 11.50 -12.80 4.22
CA VAL A 119 10.19 -12.39 4.72
C VAL A 119 9.56 -13.55 5.47
N SER A 120 9.42 -13.40 6.79
CA SER A 120 8.77 -14.41 7.61
C SER A 120 7.27 -14.18 7.78
N ARG A 121 6.80 -12.93 7.64
CA ARG A 121 5.39 -12.52 7.81
C ARG A 121 4.99 -11.50 6.76
N LEU A 122 3.85 -11.77 6.11
CA LEU A 122 3.32 -10.96 5.01
C LEU A 122 1.84 -10.65 5.23
N ALA A 123 1.48 -9.38 5.20
CA ALA A 123 0.08 -8.95 5.16
C ALA A 123 -0.20 -8.20 3.87
N LEU A 124 -1.13 -8.70 3.09
CA LEU A 124 -1.52 -8.12 1.81
C LEU A 124 -2.95 -7.59 1.93
N ILE A 125 -3.11 -6.28 1.78
CA ILE A 125 -4.39 -5.59 1.85
C ILE A 125 -4.83 -5.26 0.43
N ALA A 126 -5.83 -5.97 -0.07
CA ALA A 126 -6.36 -5.84 -1.43
C ALA A 126 -5.25 -5.65 -2.50
N PRO A 127 -4.21 -6.52 -2.56
CA PRO A 127 -3.06 -6.34 -3.44
C PRO A 127 -3.48 -6.35 -4.92
N ALA A 128 -2.85 -5.49 -5.72
CA ALA A 128 -2.88 -5.55 -7.18
C ALA A 128 -1.97 -6.68 -7.71
N GLY A 129 -1.89 -6.87 -9.02
CA GLY A 129 -0.88 -7.70 -9.68
C GLY A 129 -1.38 -9.02 -10.24
N LEU A 130 -2.65 -9.34 -10.10
CA LEU A 130 -3.31 -10.44 -10.79
C LEU A 130 -4.35 -9.92 -11.78
N TRP A 131 -4.74 -10.77 -12.72
CA TRP A 131 -5.85 -10.51 -13.64
C TRP A 131 -6.77 -11.72 -13.74
N LEU A 132 -8.08 -11.48 -13.60
CA LEU A 132 -9.14 -12.47 -13.78
C LEU A 132 -10.11 -11.95 -14.84
N ASP A 133 -10.23 -12.63 -15.97
CA ASP A 133 -11.06 -12.20 -17.10
C ASP A 133 -12.54 -12.04 -16.71
N GLU A 134 -13.03 -12.86 -15.78
CA GLU A 134 -14.41 -12.80 -15.28
C GLU A 134 -14.65 -11.62 -14.30
N HIS A 135 -13.59 -11.00 -13.80
CA HIS A 135 -13.64 -9.91 -12.82
C HIS A 135 -12.66 -8.79 -13.17
N PRO A 136 -12.83 -8.09 -14.29
CA PRO A 136 -11.89 -7.08 -14.73
C PRO A 136 -11.74 -5.96 -13.69
N ILE A 137 -10.49 -5.54 -13.45
CA ILE A 137 -10.16 -4.41 -12.58
C ILE A 137 -10.41 -3.12 -13.35
N ALA A 138 -11.05 -2.14 -12.72
CA ALA A 138 -11.24 -0.83 -13.31
C ALA A 138 -9.89 -0.13 -13.54
N ASP A 139 -9.73 0.51 -14.70
CA ASP A 139 -8.53 1.28 -15.03
C ASP A 139 -8.53 2.62 -14.28
N ILE A 140 -7.82 2.67 -13.14
CA ILE A 140 -7.72 3.88 -12.33
C ILE A 140 -7.11 5.08 -13.07
N PHE A 141 -6.37 4.85 -14.16
CA PHE A 141 -5.79 5.92 -14.99
C PHE A 141 -6.80 6.51 -15.97
N ALA A 142 -7.90 5.80 -16.25
CA ALA A 142 -8.99 6.25 -17.09
C ALA A 142 -10.16 6.85 -16.29
N LEU A 143 -10.23 6.62 -14.98
CA LEU A 143 -11.29 7.15 -14.12
C LEU A 143 -11.08 8.64 -13.83
N MET A 144 -12.17 9.38 -13.85
CA MET A 144 -12.16 10.77 -13.37
C MET A 144 -12.09 10.82 -11.84
N PRO A 145 -11.49 11.85 -11.23
CA PRO A 145 -11.35 11.94 -9.78
C PRO A 145 -12.64 11.78 -9.00
N TYR A 146 -13.77 12.26 -9.54
CA TYR A 146 -15.09 12.15 -8.89
C TYR A 146 -15.70 10.74 -8.94
N GLU A 147 -15.16 9.83 -9.77
CA GLU A 147 -15.58 8.43 -9.86
C GLU A 147 -14.82 7.54 -8.88
N LEU A 148 -13.61 7.93 -8.48
CA LEU A 148 -12.76 7.15 -7.59
C LEU A 148 -13.42 6.76 -6.26
N PRO A 149 -14.17 7.64 -5.56
CA PRO A 149 -14.85 7.28 -4.31
C PRO A 149 -15.75 6.07 -4.43
N HIS A 150 -16.47 5.93 -5.55
CA HIS A 150 -17.32 4.78 -5.82
C HIS A 150 -16.55 3.45 -5.84
N TYR A 151 -15.36 3.43 -6.45
CA TYR A 151 -14.54 2.22 -6.55
C TYR A 151 -13.77 1.90 -5.27
N LEU A 152 -13.37 2.94 -4.53
CA LEU A 152 -12.44 2.82 -3.41
C LEU A 152 -13.12 2.59 -2.06
N PHE A 153 -14.30 3.16 -1.85
CA PHE A 153 -14.96 3.15 -0.53
C PHE A 153 -16.30 2.42 -0.56
N TYR A 154 -16.63 1.77 0.55
CA TYR A 154 -17.97 1.22 0.77
C TYR A 154 -18.99 2.36 0.92
N ASP A 155 -18.70 3.31 1.81
CA ASP A 155 -19.44 4.59 1.93
C ASP A 155 -18.83 5.62 0.96
N GLU A 156 -19.50 5.77 -0.20
CA GLU A 156 -19.06 6.68 -1.26
C GLU A 156 -19.04 8.15 -0.79
N GLU A 157 -19.97 8.56 0.08
CA GLU A 157 -20.02 9.93 0.58
C GLU A 157 -18.88 10.21 1.57
N ASP A 158 -18.51 9.24 2.41
CA ASP A 158 -17.30 9.34 3.23
C ASP A 158 -16.05 9.38 2.34
N GLY A 159 -16.02 8.56 1.31
CA GLY A 159 -14.94 8.57 0.30
C GLY A 159 -14.78 9.93 -0.37
N LYS A 160 -15.86 10.57 -0.79
CA LYS A 160 -15.84 11.92 -1.39
C LYS A 160 -15.24 12.95 -0.41
N ARG A 161 -15.67 12.91 0.86
CA ARG A 161 -15.11 13.81 1.89
C ARG A 161 -13.60 13.63 2.08
N ARG A 162 -13.14 12.38 2.18
CA ARG A 162 -11.71 12.04 2.37
C ARG A 162 -10.84 12.39 1.18
N MET A 163 -11.37 12.25 -0.03
CA MET A 163 -10.63 12.52 -1.26
C MET A 163 -10.70 13.97 -1.72
N THR A 164 -11.54 14.80 -1.08
CA THR A 164 -11.58 16.24 -1.35
C THR A 164 -10.32 16.88 -0.79
N PRO A 165 -9.51 17.58 -1.60
CA PRO A 165 -8.29 18.21 -1.12
C PRO A 165 -8.57 19.31 -0.11
N ASP A 166 -7.75 19.39 0.95
CA ASP A 166 -7.78 20.49 1.91
C ASP A 166 -7.19 21.76 1.26
N GLY A 167 -8.05 22.58 0.66
CA GLY A 167 -7.65 23.84 0.05
C GLY A 167 -8.72 24.44 -0.86
N ASP A 168 -8.48 25.66 -1.29
CA ASP A 168 -9.39 26.39 -2.17
C ASP A 168 -9.14 26.01 -3.64
N MET A 169 -9.98 25.15 -4.19
CA MET A 169 -9.92 24.75 -5.60
C MET A 169 -10.23 25.91 -6.58
N SER A 170 -10.74 27.05 -6.07
CA SER A 170 -10.91 28.26 -6.89
C SER A 170 -9.63 29.11 -6.95
N ASP A 171 -8.66 28.88 -6.07
CA ASP A 171 -7.33 29.51 -6.18
C ASP A 171 -6.53 28.80 -7.30
N PRO A 172 -6.15 29.54 -8.37
CA PRO A 172 -5.39 28.98 -9.48
C PRO A 172 -4.05 28.37 -9.08
N LYS A 173 -3.36 28.90 -8.06
CA LYS A 173 -2.08 28.35 -7.59
C LYS A 173 -2.26 27.03 -6.87
N PHE A 174 -3.27 26.95 -6.00
CA PHE A 174 -3.61 25.71 -5.32
C PHE A 174 -4.02 24.62 -6.33
N LEU A 175 -4.92 24.95 -7.26
CA LEU A 175 -5.37 24.04 -8.31
C LEU A 175 -4.20 23.54 -9.17
N GLN A 176 -3.32 24.44 -9.62
CA GLN A 176 -2.14 24.07 -10.39
C GLN A 176 -1.23 23.11 -9.61
N GLY A 177 -0.92 23.42 -8.35
CA GLY A 177 -0.09 22.56 -7.49
C GLY A 177 -0.71 21.18 -7.30
N PHE A 178 -2.01 21.11 -7.02
CA PHE A 178 -2.76 19.87 -6.89
C PHE A 178 -2.71 19.02 -8.16
N LEU A 179 -2.97 19.61 -9.32
CA LEU A 179 -2.95 18.90 -10.60
C LEU A 179 -1.57 18.35 -10.94
N VAL A 180 -0.51 19.15 -10.73
CA VAL A 180 0.88 18.73 -10.98
C VAL A 180 1.26 17.58 -10.05
N GLN A 181 0.95 17.68 -8.75
CA GLN A 181 1.25 16.62 -7.81
C GLN A 181 0.50 15.32 -8.14
N ASN A 182 -0.79 15.42 -8.48
CA ASN A 182 -1.59 14.27 -8.87
C ASN A 182 -1.04 13.59 -10.13
N ALA A 183 -0.65 14.39 -11.14
CA ALA A 183 -0.05 13.86 -12.36
C ALA A 183 1.29 13.14 -12.10
N ARG A 184 2.14 13.66 -11.20
CA ARG A 184 3.39 13.02 -10.79
C ARG A 184 3.13 11.66 -10.13
N GLN A 185 2.17 11.60 -9.19
CA GLN A 185 1.81 10.37 -8.49
C GLN A 185 1.25 9.31 -9.44
N LEU A 186 0.34 9.69 -10.33
CA LEU A 186 -0.18 8.79 -11.37
C LEU A 186 0.93 8.32 -12.32
N GLY A 187 1.86 9.20 -12.68
CA GLY A 187 3.04 8.85 -13.47
C GLY A 187 3.94 7.83 -12.77
N ALA A 188 4.18 7.98 -11.46
CA ALA A 188 4.93 6.99 -10.68
C ALA A 188 4.16 5.66 -10.56
N ALA A 189 2.85 5.72 -10.26
CA ALA A 189 2.00 4.53 -10.19
C ALA A 189 1.97 3.76 -11.51
N SER A 190 1.94 4.47 -12.65
CA SER A 190 1.85 3.83 -13.98
C SER A 190 3.07 2.96 -14.31
N LYS A 191 4.27 3.32 -13.86
CA LYS A 191 5.47 2.49 -14.04
C LYS A 191 5.32 1.12 -13.37
N ILE A 192 4.56 1.04 -12.28
CA ILE A 192 4.34 -0.16 -11.49
C ILE A 192 3.11 -0.92 -11.97
N LEU A 193 1.98 -0.24 -12.12
CA LEU A 193 0.67 -0.86 -12.36
C LEU A 193 0.33 -1.03 -13.84
N PHE A 194 0.85 -0.17 -14.73
CA PHE A 194 0.47 -0.21 -16.14
C PHE A 194 1.43 -1.11 -16.97
N PRO A 195 0.91 -1.96 -17.87
CA PRO A 195 -0.50 -2.26 -18.10
C PRO A 195 -1.14 -3.00 -16.93
N ILE A 196 -2.41 -2.72 -16.64
CA ILE A 196 -3.15 -3.30 -15.50
C ILE A 196 -3.25 -4.83 -15.54
N PRO A 197 -3.41 -5.49 -16.70
CA PRO A 197 -3.32 -6.95 -16.77
C PRO A 197 -2.04 -7.48 -16.12
N GLU A 198 -2.14 -8.68 -15.61
CA GLU A 198 -1.13 -9.39 -14.84
C GLU A 198 0.30 -9.31 -15.45
N ARG A 199 1.29 -8.96 -14.62
CA ARG A 199 2.71 -8.78 -15.01
C ARG A 199 3.61 -9.93 -14.56
N GLY A 200 3.06 -11.12 -14.41
CA GLY A 200 3.76 -12.35 -14.08
C GLY A 200 3.81 -12.65 -12.58
N LEU A 201 3.15 -11.86 -11.69
CA LEU A 201 3.10 -12.14 -10.26
C LEU A 201 2.45 -13.50 -9.97
N ALA A 202 1.36 -13.84 -10.67
CA ALA A 202 0.67 -15.13 -10.50
C ALA A 202 1.63 -16.32 -10.61
N SER A 203 2.56 -16.28 -11.57
CA SER A 203 3.53 -17.36 -11.79
C SER A 203 4.62 -17.46 -10.71
N ARG A 204 4.72 -16.49 -9.79
CA ARG A 204 5.75 -16.41 -8.74
C ARG A 204 5.21 -16.60 -7.32
N LEU A 205 3.90 -16.41 -7.09
CA LEU A 205 3.30 -16.47 -5.74
C LEU A 205 3.52 -17.80 -5.01
N TYR A 206 3.68 -18.92 -5.74
CA TYR A 206 4.00 -20.22 -5.12
C TYR A 206 5.32 -20.22 -4.35
N ARG A 207 6.19 -19.25 -4.60
CA ARG A 207 7.49 -19.09 -3.92
C ARG A 207 7.36 -18.44 -2.54
N VAL A 208 6.24 -17.77 -2.26
CA VAL A 208 6.00 -17.10 -0.97
C VAL A 208 5.97 -18.14 0.14
N LYS A 209 6.92 -18.05 1.08
CA LYS A 209 7.03 -18.93 2.26
C LYS A 209 6.56 -18.25 3.54
N ALA A 210 6.38 -16.94 3.49
CA ALA A 210 5.96 -16.14 4.65
C ALA A 210 4.60 -16.61 5.18
N LYS A 211 4.44 -16.57 6.50
CA LYS A 211 3.08 -16.64 7.09
C LYS A 211 2.27 -15.47 6.55
N THR A 212 1.26 -15.76 5.74
CA THR A 212 0.55 -14.73 5.00
C THR A 212 -0.88 -14.54 5.49
N VAL A 213 -1.29 -13.28 5.67
CA VAL A 213 -2.69 -12.89 5.79
C VAL A 213 -3.07 -12.01 4.59
N LEU A 214 -4.19 -12.38 3.96
CA LEU A 214 -4.86 -11.59 2.94
C LEU A 214 -6.02 -10.87 3.62
N ILE A 215 -6.10 -9.55 3.44
CA ILE A 215 -7.13 -8.71 4.07
C ILE A 215 -7.88 -8.00 2.96
N TRP A 216 -9.21 -8.09 2.96
CA TRP A 216 -10.02 -7.60 1.85
C TRP A 216 -11.33 -7.02 2.31
N GLY A 217 -11.74 -5.86 1.77
CA GLY A 217 -13.10 -5.36 1.96
C GLY A 217 -14.11 -6.21 1.18
N ALA A 218 -15.20 -6.60 1.82
CA ALA A 218 -16.24 -7.40 1.16
C ALA A 218 -16.91 -6.66 -0.02
N CYS A 219 -16.84 -5.33 0.00
CA CYS A 219 -17.45 -4.45 -1.00
C CYS A 219 -16.39 -3.74 -1.87
N ASP A 220 -15.20 -4.29 -2.00
CA ASP A 220 -14.14 -3.75 -2.88
C ASP A 220 -14.62 -3.80 -4.34
N ARG A 221 -14.85 -2.60 -4.91
CA ARG A 221 -15.31 -2.44 -6.30
C ARG A 221 -14.15 -2.18 -7.26
N LEU A 222 -12.94 -1.87 -6.73
CA LEU A 222 -11.75 -1.70 -7.55
C LEU A 222 -11.09 -3.04 -7.85
N ILE A 223 -10.75 -3.79 -6.81
CA ILE A 223 -10.19 -5.14 -6.91
C ILE A 223 -11.13 -6.10 -6.19
N PRO A 224 -12.08 -6.72 -6.90
CA PRO A 224 -13.12 -7.55 -6.29
C PRO A 224 -12.58 -8.69 -5.42
N VAL A 225 -13.34 -9.10 -4.40
CA VAL A 225 -12.95 -10.17 -3.45
C VAL A 225 -12.61 -11.51 -4.13
N ALA A 226 -13.01 -11.72 -5.38
CA ALA A 226 -12.59 -12.85 -6.20
C ALA A 226 -11.06 -12.99 -6.30
N TYR A 227 -10.36 -11.85 -6.32
CA TYR A 227 -8.90 -11.80 -6.31
C TYR A 227 -8.30 -12.29 -4.98
N ALA A 228 -8.97 -12.04 -3.86
CA ALA A 228 -8.54 -12.58 -2.56
C ALA A 228 -8.44 -14.11 -2.61
N HIS A 229 -9.42 -14.75 -3.20
CA HIS A 229 -9.41 -16.21 -3.39
C HIS A 229 -8.34 -16.66 -4.40
N ALA A 230 -8.04 -15.87 -5.42
CA ALA A 230 -6.95 -16.18 -6.36
C ALA A 230 -5.58 -16.13 -5.65
N PHE A 231 -5.30 -15.08 -4.87
CA PHE A 231 -4.10 -15.00 -4.02
C PHE A 231 -4.04 -16.15 -3.01
N GLN A 232 -5.16 -16.47 -2.36
CA GLN A 232 -5.23 -17.56 -1.38
C GLN A 232 -4.89 -18.92 -1.98
N ARG A 233 -5.34 -19.20 -3.18
CA ARG A 233 -4.97 -20.44 -3.90
C ARG A 233 -3.50 -20.47 -4.31
N ALA A 234 -2.92 -19.31 -4.63
CA ALA A 234 -1.56 -19.19 -5.13
C ALA A 234 -0.49 -19.19 -4.03
N ILE A 235 -0.84 -18.76 -2.81
CA ILE A 235 0.08 -18.69 -1.64
C ILE A 235 -0.29 -19.79 -0.65
N ALA A 236 0.59 -20.77 -0.50
CA ALA A 236 0.34 -21.90 0.39
C ALA A 236 0.14 -21.46 1.85
N GLY A 237 -0.94 -21.89 2.47
CA GLY A 237 -1.23 -21.57 3.88
C GLY A 237 -1.70 -20.13 4.14
N ALA A 238 -1.98 -19.33 3.12
CA ALA A 238 -2.49 -17.98 3.28
C ALA A 238 -3.86 -17.97 3.96
N ARG A 239 -3.99 -17.18 5.04
CA ARG A 239 -5.25 -16.94 5.74
C ARG A 239 -5.95 -15.74 5.09
N LEU A 240 -7.21 -15.88 4.78
CA LEU A 240 -8.05 -14.78 4.27
C LEU A 240 -8.91 -14.19 5.39
N VAL A 241 -8.96 -12.88 5.46
CA VAL A 241 -9.86 -12.07 6.31
C VAL A 241 -10.63 -11.13 5.41
N VAL A 242 -11.94 -11.37 5.28
CA VAL A 242 -12.84 -10.48 4.56
C VAL A 242 -13.57 -9.61 5.56
N ILE A 243 -13.48 -8.29 5.38
CA ILE A 243 -14.02 -7.29 6.29
C ILE A 243 -15.36 -6.81 5.73
N PRO A 244 -16.48 -7.02 6.46
CA PRO A 244 -17.79 -6.56 6.02
C PRO A 244 -17.86 -5.02 6.00
N GLU A 245 -18.74 -4.49 5.15
CA GLU A 245 -18.97 -3.04 5.02
C GLU A 245 -17.67 -2.23 4.86
N ALA A 246 -16.75 -2.75 4.04
CA ALA A 246 -15.50 -2.10 3.67
C ALA A 246 -15.26 -2.26 2.17
N GLY A 247 -14.76 -1.22 1.53
CA GLY A 247 -14.30 -1.18 0.15
C GLY A 247 -12.81 -1.48 0.01
N HIS A 248 -12.21 -0.98 -1.06
CA HIS A 248 -10.77 -1.09 -1.33
C HIS A 248 -9.93 -0.42 -0.23
N MET A 249 -10.44 0.69 0.31
CA MET A 249 -9.77 1.46 1.36
C MET A 249 -10.16 0.98 2.78
N ALA A 250 -10.33 -0.32 2.96
CA ALA A 250 -10.61 -0.95 4.25
C ALA A 250 -9.73 -0.46 5.42
N PRO A 251 -8.42 -0.11 5.25
CA PRO A 251 -7.61 0.49 6.32
C PRO A 251 -8.19 1.77 6.92
N PHE A 252 -8.97 2.54 6.15
CA PHE A 252 -9.58 3.79 6.59
C PHE A 252 -11.00 3.60 7.11
N GLU A 253 -11.73 2.65 6.55
CA GLU A 253 -13.13 2.40 6.90
C GLU A 253 -13.24 1.51 8.14
N LYS A 254 -12.32 0.55 8.31
CA LYS A 254 -12.33 -0.46 9.37
C LYS A 254 -10.91 -0.66 9.93
N THR A 255 -10.27 0.44 10.33
CA THR A 255 -8.86 0.48 10.80
C THR A 255 -8.58 -0.57 11.87
N ALA A 256 -9.43 -0.69 12.88
CA ALA A 256 -9.22 -1.63 13.99
C ALA A 256 -9.21 -3.10 13.55
N ASP A 257 -10.09 -3.46 12.60
CA ASP A 257 -10.19 -4.82 12.06
C ASP A 257 -8.96 -5.17 11.24
N VAL A 258 -8.49 -4.23 10.38
CA VAL A 258 -7.28 -4.41 9.58
C VAL A 258 -6.05 -4.56 10.47
N VAL A 259 -5.86 -3.66 11.46
CA VAL A 259 -4.75 -3.72 12.43
C VAL A 259 -4.83 -5.01 13.24
N GLY A 260 -6.02 -5.44 13.65
CA GLY A 260 -6.25 -6.72 14.34
C GLY A 260 -5.85 -7.93 13.51
N ALA A 261 -6.18 -7.93 12.22
CA ALA A 261 -5.82 -9.00 11.29
C ALA A 261 -4.29 -9.11 11.10
N ILE A 262 -3.58 -7.97 10.98
CA ILE A 262 -2.12 -7.90 10.91
C ILE A 262 -1.48 -8.39 12.22
N ALA A 263 -1.99 -7.94 13.37
CA ALA A 263 -1.49 -8.35 14.68
C ALA A 263 -1.67 -9.86 14.96
N GLY A 264 -2.59 -10.49 14.25
CA GLY A 264 -2.81 -11.94 14.28
C GLY A 264 -1.74 -12.78 13.56
N LEU A 265 -0.80 -12.18 12.86
CA LEU A 265 0.37 -12.84 12.27
C LEU A 265 1.41 -13.16 13.36
N ARG A 266 1.18 -14.23 14.10
CA ARG A 266 2.05 -14.71 15.18
C ARG A 266 3.04 -15.75 14.69
#